data_8d8d3a15941d5ec02306463c2a59afc6
#
_entry.id   8d8d3a15941d5ec02306463c2a59afc6
#
_cell.length_a   1.000
_cell.length_b   1.000
_cell.length_c   1.000
_cell.angle_alpha   90.00
_cell.angle_beta   90.00
_cell.angle_gamma   90.00
#
_symmetry.space_group_name_H-M   'P 1'
#
loop_
_entity.id
_entity.type
_entity.pdbx_description
1 polymer ?
#
loop_
_entity_poly.entity_id
_entity_poly.type
_entity_poly.pdbx_seq_one_letter_code
_entity_poly.pdbx_strand_id
1 'polypeptide(L)' 'MNAVKMVRRLTNKETPEVICESSLDYKLPKNLLDLMADASEAEDPAIHEYCFVEVTNHLNEVFEGTGFFPERLVDCE' A
#
# COMPACT_ATOMS: atom_id res chain seq x y z
N MET A 1 -0.36 -12.52 0.79
CA MET A 1 -0.01 -11.11 1.04
C MET A 1 -1.27 -10.39 1.51
N ASN A 2 -1.28 -9.94 2.74
CA ASN A 2 -2.49 -9.37 3.38
C ASN A 2 -2.26 -8.00 4.00
N ALA A 3 -1.05 -7.45 3.84
CA ALA A 3 -0.71 -6.15 4.37
C ALA A 3 0.13 -5.38 3.36
N VAL A 4 0.24 -4.06 3.56
CA VAL A 4 1.09 -3.19 2.75
C VAL A 4 2.12 -2.56 3.66
N LYS A 5 3.39 -2.67 3.29
CA LYS A 5 4.45 -1.95 3.99
C LYS A 5 4.39 -0.49 3.58
N MET A 6 4.06 0.37 4.55
CA MET A 6 4.00 1.81 4.35
C MET A 6 5.29 2.43 4.89
N VAL A 7 5.85 3.35 4.13
CA VAL A 7 7.13 3.97 4.47
C VAL A 7 7.01 5.48 4.40
N ARG A 8 7.57 6.15 5.39
CA ARG A 8 7.72 7.61 5.41
C ARG A 8 9.21 7.93 5.54
N ARG A 9 9.73 8.72 4.61
CA ARG A 9 11.12 9.15 4.63
C ARG A 9 11.20 10.66 4.76
N LEU A 10 12.00 11.12 5.70
CA LEU A 10 12.34 12.54 5.85
C LEU A 10 13.69 12.78 5.21
N THR A 11 13.76 13.76 4.32
CA THR A 11 14.98 14.14 3.64
C THR A 11 15.32 15.59 3.95
N ASN A 12 16.63 15.91 3.93
CA ASN A 12 17.07 17.28 4.06
C ASN A 12 16.85 18.02 2.72
N LYS A 13 16.35 19.26 2.78
CA LYS A 13 16.12 20.07 1.58
C LYS A 13 17.44 20.40 0.84
N GLU A 14 18.54 20.46 1.55
CA GLU A 14 19.85 20.81 0.99
C GLU A 14 20.58 19.60 0.42
N THR A 15 20.33 18.40 0.99
CA THR A 15 20.93 17.17 0.52
C THR A 15 19.84 16.12 0.34
N PRO A 16 19.90 15.29 -0.73
CA PRO A 16 18.88 14.26 -0.97
C PRO A 16 19.02 13.04 -0.07
N GLU A 17 19.82 13.11 0.98
CA GLU A 17 20.01 12.00 1.91
C GLU A 17 18.80 11.82 2.82
N VAL A 18 18.41 10.57 3.05
CA VAL A 18 17.35 10.24 3.99
C VAL A 18 17.87 10.41 5.41
N ILE A 19 17.25 11.34 6.16
CA ILE A 19 17.60 11.61 7.55
C ILE A 19 16.95 10.60 8.49
N CYS A 20 15.69 10.28 8.19
CA CYS A 20 14.89 9.40 9.04
C CYS A 20 13.94 8.60 8.17
N GLU A 21 13.80 7.32 8.47
CA GLU A 21 12.84 6.44 7.81
C GLU A 21 11.96 5.78 8.88
N SER A 22 10.66 5.85 8.67
CA SER A 22 9.68 5.15 9.50
C SER A 22 8.91 4.19 8.62
N SER A 23 8.59 3.02 9.13
CA SER A 23 7.79 2.04 8.39
C SER A 23 6.78 1.37 9.30
N LEU A 24 5.68 0.94 8.71
CA LEU A 24 4.67 0.12 9.38
C LEU A 24 4.03 -0.82 8.37
N ASP A 25 3.51 -1.93 8.85
CA ASP A 25 2.75 -2.88 8.04
C ASP A 25 1.27 -2.64 8.30
N TYR A 26 0.58 -2.11 7.28
CA TYR A 26 -0.86 -1.85 7.35
C TYR A 26 -1.63 -3.06 6.85
N LYS A 27 -2.38 -3.69 7.75
CA LYS A 27 -3.20 -4.85 7.40
C LYS A 27 -4.46 -4.39 6.67
N LEU A 28 -4.66 -4.92 5.47
CA LEU A 28 -5.81 -4.56 4.64
C LEU A 28 -7.12 -5.12 5.23
N PRO A 29 -8.25 -4.39 5.05
CA PRO A 29 -9.54 -4.91 5.47
C PRO A 29 -9.95 -6.13 4.65
N LYS A 30 -10.82 -6.96 5.21
CA LYS A 30 -11.23 -8.23 4.63
C LYS A 30 -11.81 -8.09 3.22
N ASN A 31 -12.63 -7.06 2.99
CA ASN A 31 -13.23 -6.83 1.67
C ASN A 31 -12.18 -6.61 0.57
N LEU A 32 -11.09 -5.94 0.89
CA LEU A 32 -9.98 -5.76 -0.06
C LEU A 32 -9.16 -7.03 -0.22
N LEU A 33 -8.96 -7.78 0.85
CA LEU A 33 -8.28 -9.07 0.78
C LEU A 33 -9.04 -10.05 -0.10
N ASP A 34 -10.37 -10.10 0.03
CA ASP A 34 -11.21 -10.93 -0.82
C ASP A 34 -11.13 -10.50 -2.28
N LEU A 35 -11.14 -9.19 -2.55
CA LEU A 35 -10.98 -8.66 -3.90
C LEU A 35 -9.62 -9.02 -4.49
N MET A 36 -8.56 -8.96 -3.71
CA MET A 36 -7.22 -9.33 -4.15
C MET A 36 -7.14 -10.82 -4.48
N ALA A 37 -7.77 -11.66 -3.67
CA ALA A 37 -7.83 -13.10 -3.94
C ALA A 37 -8.58 -13.39 -5.24
N ASP A 38 -9.72 -12.74 -5.46
CA ASP A 38 -10.47 -12.88 -6.71
C ASP A 38 -9.65 -12.40 -7.91
N ALA A 39 -8.97 -11.27 -7.78
CA ALA A 39 -8.16 -10.72 -8.84
C ALA A 39 -6.97 -11.62 -9.19
N SER A 40 -6.37 -12.28 -8.20
CA SER A 40 -5.23 -13.17 -8.44
C SER A 40 -5.61 -14.39 -9.27
N GLU A 41 -6.87 -14.83 -9.21
CA GLU A 41 -7.39 -15.96 -9.98
C GLU A 41 -7.98 -15.52 -11.33
N ALA A 42 -8.23 -14.24 -11.52
CA ALA A 42 -8.83 -13.72 -12.73
C ALA A 42 -7.80 -13.56 -13.85
N GLU A 43 -8.21 -13.89 -15.07
CA GLU A 43 -7.38 -13.68 -16.27
C GLU A 43 -7.65 -12.33 -16.92
N ASP A 44 -8.75 -11.67 -16.55
CA ASP A 44 -9.15 -10.40 -17.13
C ASP A 44 -8.33 -9.24 -16.53
N PRO A 45 -7.57 -8.49 -17.36
CA PRO A 45 -6.79 -7.37 -16.86
C PRO A 45 -7.64 -6.25 -16.26
N ALA A 46 -8.90 -6.11 -16.65
CA ALA A 46 -9.80 -5.11 -16.07
C ALA A 46 -10.06 -5.38 -14.59
N ILE A 47 -10.13 -6.63 -14.18
CA ILE A 47 -10.30 -7.02 -12.77
C ILE A 47 -9.06 -6.68 -11.96
N HIS A 48 -7.87 -6.90 -12.52
CA HIS A 48 -6.61 -6.53 -11.89
C HIS A 48 -6.52 -5.02 -11.68
N GLU A 49 -6.87 -4.26 -12.69
CA GLU A 49 -6.87 -2.80 -12.62
C GLU A 49 -7.86 -2.30 -11.56
N TYR A 50 -9.07 -2.86 -11.55
CA TYR A 50 -10.09 -2.50 -10.55
C TYR A 50 -9.59 -2.74 -9.13
N CYS A 51 -8.99 -3.89 -8.89
CA CYS A 51 -8.42 -4.24 -7.59
C CYS A 51 -7.32 -3.24 -7.19
N PHE A 52 -6.41 -2.95 -8.11
CA PHE A 52 -5.33 -1.99 -7.86
C PHE A 52 -5.86 -0.60 -7.50
N VAL A 53 -6.86 -0.12 -8.23
CA VAL A 53 -7.48 1.19 -7.97
C VAL A 53 -8.15 1.22 -6.61
N GLU A 54 -8.91 0.18 -6.26
CA GLU A 54 -9.61 0.12 -4.97
C GLU A 54 -8.63 0.09 -3.79
N VAL A 55 -7.57 -0.71 -3.88
CA VAL A 55 -6.54 -0.78 -2.83
C VAL A 55 -5.82 0.56 -2.72
N THR A 56 -5.44 1.16 -3.84
CA THR A 56 -4.74 2.44 -3.87
C THR A 56 -5.59 3.55 -3.25
N ASN A 57 -6.87 3.62 -3.61
CA ASN A 57 -7.79 4.62 -3.07
C ASN A 57 -7.96 4.46 -1.56
N HIS A 58 -8.07 3.22 -1.08
CA HIS A 58 -8.18 2.95 0.34
C HIS A 58 -6.93 3.44 1.09
N LEU A 59 -5.73 3.12 0.58
CA LEU A 59 -4.48 3.54 1.21
C LEU A 59 -4.33 5.06 1.20
N ASN A 60 -4.69 5.70 0.09
CA ASN A 60 -4.65 7.16 0.00
C ASN A 60 -5.57 7.81 1.03
N GLU A 61 -6.76 7.26 1.22
CA GLU A 61 -7.73 7.77 2.20
C GLU A 61 -7.23 7.59 3.64
N VAL A 62 -6.73 6.40 3.97
CA VAL A 62 -6.27 6.09 5.33
C VAL A 62 -5.01 6.88 5.69
N PHE A 63 -4.09 7.04 4.76
CA PHE A 63 -2.79 7.67 5.01
C PHE A 63 -2.69 9.11 4.51
N GLU A 64 -3.83 9.74 4.21
CA GLU A 64 -3.87 11.14 3.79
C GLU A 64 -3.23 12.03 4.86
N GLY A 65 -2.30 12.88 4.43
CA GLY A 65 -1.62 13.82 5.32
C GLY A 65 -0.56 13.24 6.24
N THR A 66 -0.32 11.93 6.20
CA THR A 66 0.67 11.28 7.08
C THR A 66 2.09 11.28 6.50
N GLY A 67 2.23 11.41 5.18
CA GLY A 67 3.51 11.28 4.49
C GLY A 67 3.94 9.85 4.22
N PHE A 68 3.16 8.85 4.62
CA PHE A 68 3.44 7.46 4.32
C PHE A 68 3.03 7.11 2.90
N PHE A 69 3.87 6.29 2.23
CA PHE A 69 3.62 5.79 0.88
C PHE A 69 3.70 4.28 0.87
N PRO A 70 2.89 3.60 0.03
CA PRO A 70 2.98 2.15 -0.10
C PRO A 70 4.30 1.77 -0.78
N GLU A 71 5.03 0.83 -0.19
CA GLU A 71 6.28 0.34 -0.75
C GLU A 71 6.10 -1.02 -1.42
N ARG A 72 5.49 -1.97 -0.69
CA ARG A 72 5.30 -3.34 -1.21
C ARG A 72 4.24 -4.07 -0.40
N LEU A 73 3.76 -5.17 -0.97
CA LEU A 73 2.87 -6.08 -0.26
C LEU A 73 3.70 -7.01 0.63
N VAL A 74 3.20 -7.27 1.82
CA VAL A 74 3.84 -8.16 2.79
C VAL A 74 2.80 -9.07 3.43
N ASP A 75 3.25 -10.18 4.01
CA ASP A 75 2.39 -11.05 4.80
C ASP A 75 2.45 -10.59 6.26
N CYS A 76 1.27 -10.40 6.83
CA CYS A 76 1.13 -9.99 8.22
C CYS A 76 0.22 -10.99 8.93
N GLU A 77 0.67 -11.51 10.03
CA GLU A 77 -0.13 -12.44 10.85
C GLU A 77 -1.12 -11.69 11.75
#